data_6ee407a19d080a04c7c543f3d6a32b72
#
_entry.id   6ee407a19d080a04c7c543f3d6a32b72
#
_cell.length_a   1.000
_cell.length_b   1.000
_cell.length_c   1.000
_cell.angle_alpha   90.00
_cell.angle_beta   90.00
_cell.angle_gamma   90.00
#
_symmetry.space_group_name_H-M   'P 1'
#
loop_
_entity.id
_entity.type
_entity.pdbx_description
1 polymer ?
#
loop_
_entity_poly.entity_id
_entity_poly.type
_entity_poly.pdbx_seq_one_letter_code
_entity_poly.pdbx_strand_id
1 'polypeptide(L)'
;MLPLKDLVRNNKYDIKIADGENLGIVVPTYWEGLPSILLDYLEQVRFAFAGSEHYCYFVATYGCDYGNILSTAQKEFAKVGVHFDSLYAARFVDNWSPMFYLKDVSRNRRAEENGEAETRLIVQQVLRKEKGHTLPNQMSVLGAAAAKANYNRIRKTRRFKLAADKCIGCGLCARQCPLDAIEMQQGRPVWVKEKCTLCLGCFHRCPAGAIDYDGGLRNGQYVYDKVKLDD
;
A
#
# COMPACT_ATOMS: atom_id res chain seq x y z
N MET A 1 -1.04 16.26 1.67
CA MET A 1 -1.07 14.77 1.84
C MET A 1 0.09 14.38 2.75
N LEU A 2 -0.13 13.42 3.66
CA LEU A 2 0.90 12.96 4.59
C LEU A 2 1.24 11.49 4.26
N PRO A 3 2.39 11.21 3.64
CA PRO A 3 2.79 9.83 3.36
C PRO A 3 3.00 9.03 4.65
N LEU A 4 2.41 7.84 4.75
CA LEU A 4 2.52 6.99 5.95
C LEU A 4 3.98 6.67 6.30
N LYS A 5 4.83 6.45 5.30
CA LYS A 5 6.27 6.24 5.47
C LYS A 5 6.94 7.38 6.26
N ASP A 6 6.54 8.63 5.97
CA ASP A 6 7.13 9.80 6.63
C ASP A 6 6.57 9.98 8.05
N LEU A 7 5.30 9.65 8.26
CA LEU A 7 4.71 9.62 9.60
C LEU A 7 5.44 8.62 10.50
N VAL A 8 5.68 7.42 10.00
CA VAL A 8 6.38 6.35 10.73
C VAL A 8 7.84 6.74 11.00
N ARG A 9 8.58 7.20 10.00
CA ARG A 9 10.00 7.59 10.13
C ARG A 9 10.22 8.73 11.12
N ASN A 10 9.27 9.68 11.17
CA ASN A 10 9.36 10.84 12.05
C ASN A 10 8.64 10.63 13.40
N ASN A 11 8.21 9.40 13.71
CA ASN A 11 7.45 9.05 14.92
C ASN A 11 6.24 9.98 15.15
N LYS A 12 5.56 10.36 14.08
CA LYS A 12 4.42 11.27 14.12
C LYS A 12 3.14 10.48 14.32
N TYR A 13 2.73 10.29 15.56
CA TYR A 13 1.54 9.52 15.94
C TYR A 13 0.37 10.40 16.42
N ASP A 14 0.56 11.69 16.65
CA ASP A 14 -0.51 12.62 17.00
C ASP A 14 -0.98 13.35 15.74
N ILE A 15 -2.15 12.99 15.25
CA ILE A 15 -2.76 13.55 14.05
C ILE A 15 -3.93 14.44 14.46
N LYS A 16 -3.80 15.73 14.23
CA LYS A 16 -4.84 16.72 14.52
C LYS A 16 -5.60 17.04 13.23
N ILE A 17 -6.91 16.95 13.28
CA ILE A 17 -7.83 17.34 12.22
C ILE A 17 -8.54 18.60 12.71
N ALA A 18 -8.32 19.74 12.03
CA ALA A 18 -8.93 21.01 12.39
C ALA A 18 -10.43 21.02 12.09
N ASP A 19 -11.15 21.96 12.67
CA ASP A 19 -12.57 22.13 12.40
C ASP A 19 -12.82 22.38 10.91
N GLY A 20 -13.81 21.68 10.35
CA GLY A 20 -14.13 21.72 8.93
C GLY A 20 -13.18 20.92 8.01
N GLU A 21 -12.05 20.39 8.51
CA GLU A 21 -11.18 19.49 7.74
C GLU A 21 -11.78 18.10 7.62
N ASN A 22 -11.49 17.43 6.51
CA ASN A 22 -11.87 16.05 6.24
C ASN A 22 -10.66 15.12 6.40
N LEU A 23 -10.92 13.87 6.79
CA LEU A 23 -9.89 12.84 6.89
C LEU A 23 -10.05 11.83 5.76
N GLY A 24 -9.09 11.78 4.85
CA GLY A 24 -9.02 10.75 3.80
C GLY A 24 -7.85 9.79 4.03
N ILE A 25 -8.14 8.50 4.05
CA ILE A 25 -7.15 7.44 4.13
C ILE A 25 -7.10 6.70 2.79
N VAL A 26 -5.95 6.73 2.12
CA VAL A 26 -5.74 6.05 0.83
C VAL A 26 -4.62 5.05 0.96
N VAL A 27 -4.88 3.77 0.68
CA VAL A 27 -3.90 2.69 0.85
C VAL A 27 -4.02 1.62 -0.24
N PRO A 28 -2.94 0.92 -0.56
CA PRO A 28 -3.01 -0.28 -1.40
C PRO A 28 -3.55 -1.47 -0.59
N THR A 29 -4.19 -2.40 -1.29
CA THR A 29 -4.57 -3.71 -0.74
C THR A 29 -3.37 -4.65 -0.82
N TYR A 30 -3.00 -5.25 0.31
CA TYR A 30 -1.98 -6.29 0.37
C TYR A 30 -2.59 -7.58 0.90
N TRP A 31 -2.60 -8.62 0.03
CA TRP A 31 -3.16 -9.92 0.41
C TRP A 31 -4.57 -9.78 0.99
N GLU A 32 -5.42 -9.12 0.22
CA GLU A 32 -6.84 -8.89 0.48
C GLU A 32 -7.13 -8.17 1.81
N GLY A 33 -6.11 -7.46 2.34
CA GLY A 33 -6.18 -6.75 3.61
C GLY A 33 -5.33 -5.49 3.69
N LEU A 34 -5.30 -4.91 4.88
CA LEU A 34 -4.50 -3.72 5.17
C LEU A 34 -2.99 -4.03 5.18
N PRO A 35 -2.15 -3.13 4.65
CA PRO A 35 -0.70 -3.23 4.78
C PRO A 35 -0.25 -3.32 6.23
N SER A 36 0.74 -4.18 6.53
CA SER A 36 1.23 -4.36 7.91
C SER A 36 1.75 -3.06 8.52
N ILE A 37 2.42 -2.21 7.74
CA ILE A 37 2.89 -0.90 8.22
C ILE A 37 1.75 -0.02 8.71
N LEU A 38 0.57 -0.10 8.09
CA LEU A 38 -0.61 0.65 8.55
C LEU A 38 -1.16 0.04 9.84
N LEU A 39 -1.22 -1.28 9.94
CA LEU A 39 -1.67 -1.94 11.17
C LEU A 39 -0.74 -1.60 12.34
N ASP A 40 0.58 -1.68 12.14
CA ASP A 40 1.59 -1.32 13.15
C ASP A 40 1.48 0.18 13.56
N TYR A 41 1.15 1.06 12.60
CA TYR A 41 0.93 2.49 12.86
C TYR A 41 -0.35 2.74 13.67
N LEU A 42 -1.44 2.00 13.37
CA LEU A 42 -2.71 2.13 14.10
C LEU A 42 -2.63 1.72 15.57
N GLU A 43 -1.63 0.93 15.96
CA GLU A 43 -1.40 0.58 17.37
C GLU A 43 -0.91 1.78 18.22
N GLN A 44 -0.40 2.83 17.57
CA GLN A 44 0.26 3.96 18.24
C GLN A 44 -0.42 5.31 17.95
N VAL A 45 -1.09 5.45 16.80
CA VAL A 45 -1.66 6.73 16.35
C VAL A 45 -2.82 7.20 17.25
N ARG A 46 -2.88 8.50 17.46
CA ARG A 46 -3.99 9.20 18.11
C ARG A 46 -4.53 10.25 17.15
N PHE A 47 -5.81 10.15 16.84
CA PHE A 47 -6.53 11.17 16.07
C PHE A 47 -7.26 12.10 17.01
N ALA A 48 -7.09 13.39 16.83
CA ALA A 48 -7.77 14.44 17.58
C ALA A 48 -8.56 15.33 16.60
N PHE A 49 -9.87 15.27 16.68
CA PHE A 49 -10.78 16.07 15.86
C PHE A 49 -11.21 17.32 16.62
N ALA A 50 -11.04 18.50 16.01
CA ALA A 50 -11.56 19.77 16.51
C ALA A 50 -12.92 20.03 15.85
N GLY A 51 -13.95 20.39 16.67
CA GLY A 51 -15.33 20.56 16.17
C GLY A 51 -16.08 19.24 15.99
N SER A 52 -17.23 19.30 15.34
CA SER A 52 -18.17 18.16 15.24
C SER A 52 -18.47 17.70 13.82
N GLU A 53 -18.08 18.47 12.80
CA GLU A 53 -18.43 18.19 11.42
C GLU A 53 -17.21 17.82 10.58
N HIS A 54 -16.93 16.53 10.50
CA HIS A 54 -15.87 15.98 9.67
C HIS A 54 -16.45 14.95 8.70
N TYR A 55 -15.91 14.92 7.49
CA TYR A 55 -16.16 13.84 6.54
C TYR A 55 -14.92 12.94 6.49
N CYS A 56 -15.09 11.67 6.90
CA CYS A 56 -14.04 10.70 6.91
C CYS A 56 -14.26 9.65 5.81
N TYR A 57 -13.28 9.43 4.96
CA TYR A 57 -13.39 8.45 3.89
C TYR A 57 -12.16 7.57 3.76
N PHE A 58 -12.36 6.37 3.25
CA PHE A 58 -11.31 5.40 2.99
C PHE A 58 -11.31 4.98 1.52
N VAL A 59 -10.14 4.89 0.90
CA VAL A 59 -9.97 4.41 -0.47
C VAL A 59 -8.92 3.32 -0.49
N ALA A 60 -9.29 2.11 -0.94
CA ALA A 60 -8.36 1.05 -1.26
C ALA A 60 -8.00 1.06 -2.74
N THR A 61 -6.72 0.89 -3.10
CA THR A 61 -6.36 0.48 -4.46
C THR A 61 -6.05 -1.01 -4.48
N TYR A 62 -6.47 -1.71 -5.52
CA TYR A 62 -6.30 -3.16 -5.62
C TYR A 62 -6.05 -3.62 -7.06
N GLY A 63 -5.53 -4.84 -7.22
CA GLY A 63 -5.32 -5.47 -8.53
C GLY A 63 -6.42 -6.46 -8.88
N CYS A 64 -6.31 -7.68 -8.42
CA CYS A 64 -7.28 -8.75 -8.67
C CYS A 64 -8.51 -8.63 -7.77
N ASP A 65 -8.27 -8.47 -6.48
CA ASP A 65 -9.25 -8.60 -5.42
C ASP A 65 -8.95 -7.61 -4.30
N TYR A 66 -9.98 -6.97 -3.73
CA TYR A 66 -9.83 -6.14 -2.54
C TYR A 66 -10.18 -6.89 -1.24
N GLY A 67 -10.62 -8.14 -1.32
CA GLY A 67 -10.93 -8.99 -0.17
C GLY A 67 -11.92 -8.37 0.81
N ASN A 68 -11.47 -8.26 2.05
CA ASN A 68 -12.26 -7.65 3.13
C ASN A 68 -11.63 -6.36 3.65
N ILE A 69 -10.78 -5.67 2.83
CA ILE A 69 -10.04 -4.49 3.29
C ILE A 69 -10.95 -3.37 3.79
N LEU A 70 -12.12 -3.16 3.16
CA LEU A 70 -13.03 -2.08 3.54
C LEU A 70 -13.63 -2.31 4.92
N SER A 71 -14.20 -3.49 5.17
CA SER A 71 -14.72 -3.84 6.49
C SER A 71 -13.63 -3.95 7.56
N THR A 72 -12.43 -4.40 7.16
CA THR A 72 -11.26 -4.43 8.06
C THR A 72 -10.82 -3.00 8.41
N ALA A 73 -10.77 -2.08 7.44
CA ALA A 73 -10.45 -0.68 7.70
C ALA A 73 -11.46 -0.04 8.66
N GLN A 74 -12.77 -0.21 8.39
CA GLN A 74 -13.82 0.28 9.28
C GLN A 74 -13.61 -0.19 10.73
N LYS A 75 -13.31 -1.48 10.91
CA LYS A 75 -13.08 -2.09 12.22
C LYS A 75 -11.81 -1.58 12.90
N GLU A 76 -10.68 -1.56 12.19
CA GLU A 76 -9.40 -1.20 12.79
C GLU A 76 -9.32 0.30 13.12
N PHE A 77 -9.85 1.16 12.25
CA PHE A 77 -9.88 2.60 12.48
C PHE A 77 -10.89 3.02 13.58
N ALA A 78 -11.98 2.29 13.74
CA ALA A 78 -12.92 2.53 14.84
C ALA A 78 -12.25 2.37 16.22
N LYS A 79 -11.24 1.51 16.36
CA LYS A 79 -10.47 1.34 17.61
C LYS A 79 -9.68 2.59 18.02
N VAL A 80 -9.35 3.45 17.05
CA VAL A 80 -8.63 4.71 17.26
C VAL A 80 -9.53 5.93 17.06
N GLY A 81 -10.86 5.74 17.16
CA GLY A 81 -11.85 6.82 17.14
C GLY A 81 -12.19 7.38 15.76
N VAL A 82 -11.80 6.70 14.67
CA VAL A 82 -12.13 7.13 13.31
C VAL A 82 -13.23 6.25 12.74
N HIS A 83 -14.34 6.88 12.33
CA HIS A 83 -15.49 6.25 11.68
C HIS A 83 -15.62 6.81 10.26
N PHE A 84 -15.58 5.93 9.25
CA PHE A 84 -15.67 6.37 7.87
C PHE A 84 -17.12 6.57 7.44
N ASP A 85 -17.41 7.73 6.86
CA ASP A 85 -18.69 8.02 6.21
C ASP A 85 -18.86 7.23 4.92
N SER A 86 -17.75 6.96 4.21
CA SER A 86 -17.75 6.17 2.97
C SER A 86 -16.43 5.43 2.77
N LEU A 87 -16.51 4.24 2.15
CA LEU A 87 -15.38 3.38 1.83
C LEU A 87 -15.41 3.00 0.35
N TYR A 88 -14.33 3.25 -0.33
CA TYR A 88 -14.20 3.06 -1.78
C TYR A 88 -13.07 2.09 -2.10
N ALA A 89 -13.13 1.49 -3.29
CA ALA A 89 -12.04 0.72 -3.86
C ALA A 89 -11.89 1.05 -5.36
N ALA A 90 -10.64 1.23 -5.82
CA ALA A 90 -10.31 1.48 -7.22
C ALA A 90 -9.34 0.41 -7.73
N ARG A 91 -9.66 -0.17 -8.90
CA ARG A 91 -8.89 -1.24 -9.49
C ARG A 91 -7.79 -0.72 -10.40
N PHE A 92 -6.55 -1.16 -10.14
CA PHE A 92 -5.37 -0.86 -10.95
C PHE A 92 -4.64 -2.14 -11.40
N VAL A 93 -3.39 -2.00 -11.84
CA VAL A 93 -2.55 -3.13 -12.17
C VAL A 93 -2.23 -3.95 -10.92
N ASP A 94 -2.46 -5.27 -11.00
CA ASP A 94 -1.92 -6.16 -9.96
C ASP A 94 -0.42 -6.33 -10.17
N ASN A 95 0.34 -5.76 -9.27
CA ASN A 95 1.81 -5.73 -9.35
C ASN A 95 2.50 -6.88 -8.60
N TRP A 96 1.77 -7.91 -8.19
CA TRP A 96 2.36 -9.10 -7.58
C TRP A 96 3.10 -9.95 -8.61
N SER A 97 4.31 -9.53 -8.98
CA SER A 97 5.08 -10.11 -10.09
C SER A 97 5.44 -11.60 -9.93
N PRO A 98 5.53 -12.22 -8.73
CA PRO A 98 5.69 -13.68 -8.66
C PRO A 98 4.58 -14.46 -9.36
N MET A 99 3.38 -13.88 -9.49
CA MET A 99 2.20 -14.52 -10.10
C MET A 99 1.75 -13.85 -11.41
N PHE A 100 1.82 -12.52 -11.50
CA PHE A 100 1.26 -11.77 -12.62
C PHE A 100 2.32 -11.33 -13.63
N TYR A 101 2.01 -11.53 -14.93
CA TYR A 101 2.88 -11.11 -16.03
C TYR A 101 2.71 -9.61 -16.27
N LEU A 102 3.77 -8.83 -16.01
CA LEU A 102 3.76 -7.37 -16.03
C LEU A 102 4.40 -6.75 -17.28
N LYS A 103 4.90 -7.58 -18.21
CA LYS A 103 5.53 -7.09 -19.45
C LYS A 103 4.52 -6.74 -20.55
N ASP A 104 3.25 -7.05 -20.37
CA ASP A 104 2.18 -6.63 -21.28
C ASP A 104 1.79 -5.18 -21.00
N VAL A 105 2.48 -4.26 -21.67
CA VAL A 105 2.28 -2.81 -21.53
C VAL A 105 0.85 -2.39 -21.89
N SER A 106 0.25 -3.02 -22.92
CA SER A 106 -1.11 -2.68 -23.36
C SER A 106 -2.17 -3.05 -22.32
N ARG A 107 -2.02 -4.24 -21.71
CA ARG A 107 -2.89 -4.69 -20.61
C ARG A 107 -2.75 -3.77 -19.40
N ASN A 108 -1.52 -3.45 -19.02
CA ASN A 108 -1.26 -2.57 -17.87
C ASN A 108 -1.88 -1.19 -18.09
N ARG A 109 -1.67 -0.59 -19.28
CA ARG A 109 -2.24 0.72 -19.62
C ARG A 109 -3.77 0.73 -19.55
N ARG A 110 -4.45 -0.31 -20.06
CA ARG A 110 -5.92 -0.42 -19.93
C ARG A 110 -6.36 -0.49 -18.46
N ALA A 111 -5.62 -1.23 -17.64
CA ALA A 111 -5.92 -1.31 -16.20
C ALA A 111 -5.70 0.04 -15.49
N GLU A 112 -4.68 0.80 -15.87
CA GLU A 112 -4.42 2.17 -15.38
C GLU A 112 -5.55 3.11 -15.77
N GLU A 113 -5.94 3.14 -17.06
CA GLU A 113 -7.02 3.99 -17.56
C GLU A 113 -8.36 3.73 -16.85
N ASN A 114 -8.68 2.45 -16.62
CA ASN A 114 -9.87 2.08 -15.86
C ASN A 114 -9.79 2.54 -14.40
N GLY A 115 -8.66 2.31 -13.73
CA GLY A 115 -8.45 2.73 -12.35
C GLY A 115 -8.49 4.24 -12.19
N GLU A 116 -7.96 4.99 -13.16
CA GLU A 116 -8.08 6.46 -13.20
C GLU A 116 -9.53 6.92 -13.39
N ALA A 117 -10.30 6.23 -14.22
CA ALA A 117 -11.72 6.54 -14.40
C ALA A 117 -12.50 6.29 -13.10
N GLU A 118 -12.30 5.16 -12.45
CA GLU A 118 -12.88 4.86 -11.13
C GLU A 118 -12.46 5.91 -10.09
N THR A 119 -11.18 6.28 -10.05
CA THR A 119 -10.67 7.30 -9.14
C THR A 119 -11.33 8.65 -9.37
N ARG A 120 -11.57 9.06 -10.62
CA ARG A 120 -12.30 10.31 -10.92
C ARG A 120 -13.71 10.31 -10.37
N LEU A 121 -14.43 9.17 -10.44
CA LEU A 121 -15.77 9.04 -9.86
C LEU A 121 -15.71 9.12 -8.32
N ILE A 122 -14.76 8.43 -7.71
CA ILE A 122 -14.55 8.49 -6.25
C ILE A 122 -14.28 9.95 -5.81
N VAL A 123 -13.40 10.66 -6.51
CA VAL A 123 -13.11 12.07 -6.21
C VAL A 123 -14.37 12.93 -6.25
N GLN A 124 -15.25 12.74 -7.26
CA GLN A 124 -16.51 13.48 -7.35
C GLN A 124 -17.43 13.18 -6.16
N GLN A 125 -17.53 11.92 -5.72
CA GLN A 125 -18.32 11.51 -4.56
C GLN A 125 -17.76 12.08 -3.25
N VAL A 126 -16.44 12.05 -3.09
CA VAL A 126 -15.74 12.63 -1.94
C VAL A 126 -15.94 14.15 -1.87
N LEU A 127 -15.84 14.87 -3.00
CA LEU A 127 -16.06 16.32 -3.05
C LEU A 127 -17.49 16.69 -2.66
N ARG A 128 -18.47 15.84 -2.96
CA ARG A 128 -19.87 16.00 -2.56
C ARG A 128 -20.15 15.51 -1.14
N LYS A 129 -19.12 14.98 -0.45
CA LYS A 129 -19.24 14.37 0.88
C LYS A 129 -20.34 13.29 0.95
N GLU A 130 -20.46 12.48 -0.11
CA GLU A 130 -21.45 11.41 -0.16
C GLU A 130 -21.22 10.40 0.95
N LYS A 131 -22.30 10.01 1.65
CA LYS A 131 -22.24 9.10 2.80
C LYS A 131 -22.89 7.75 2.48
N GLY A 132 -22.46 6.73 3.21
CA GLY A 132 -23.02 5.37 3.13
C GLY A 132 -22.51 4.53 1.99
N HIS A 133 -21.56 5.02 1.18
CA HIS A 133 -20.96 4.19 0.13
C HIS A 133 -20.03 3.14 0.74
N THR A 134 -20.26 1.89 0.39
CA THR A 134 -19.36 0.77 0.69
C THR A 134 -19.59 -0.36 -0.31
N LEU A 135 -18.65 -1.28 -0.38
CA LEU A 135 -18.72 -2.46 -1.23
C LEU A 135 -18.76 -3.74 -0.34
N PRO A 136 -19.43 -4.81 -0.79
CA PRO A 136 -19.49 -6.04 -0.03
C PRO A 136 -18.13 -6.71 0.11
N ASN A 137 -17.92 -7.44 1.19
CA ASN A 137 -16.73 -8.30 1.33
C ASN A 137 -16.69 -9.35 0.22
N GLN A 138 -15.50 -9.59 -0.34
CA GLN A 138 -15.29 -10.60 -1.39
C GLN A 138 -14.84 -11.95 -0.82
N MET A 139 -14.53 -12.02 0.46
CA MET A 139 -14.05 -13.23 1.12
C MET A 139 -14.88 -13.60 2.34
N SER A 140 -14.95 -14.90 2.61
CA SER A 140 -15.44 -15.40 3.90
C SER A 140 -14.45 -15.03 5.03
N VAL A 141 -14.92 -15.06 6.27
CA VAL A 141 -14.07 -14.80 7.47
C VAL A 141 -12.88 -15.76 7.52
N LEU A 142 -13.11 -17.05 7.21
CA LEU A 142 -12.04 -18.04 7.17
C LEU A 142 -11.04 -17.76 6.04
N GLY A 143 -11.51 -17.37 4.86
CA GLY A 143 -10.67 -16.97 3.72
C GLY A 143 -9.78 -15.79 4.08
N ALA A 144 -10.34 -14.74 4.67
CA ALA A 144 -9.58 -13.57 5.12
C ALA A 144 -8.53 -13.92 6.20
N ALA A 145 -8.87 -14.81 7.14
CA ALA A 145 -7.91 -15.30 8.14
C ALA A 145 -6.76 -16.08 7.49
N ALA A 146 -7.06 -16.95 6.53
CA ALA A 146 -6.07 -17.70 5.77
C ALA A 146 -5.16 -16.79 4.94
N ALA A 147 -5.72 -15.78 4.27
CA ALA A 147 -4.96 -14.76 3.52
C ALA A 147 -4.00 -14.00 4.44
N LYS A 148 -4.46 -13.54 5.60
CA LYS A 148 -3.63 -12.87 6.62
C LYS A 148 -2.50 -13.78 7.13
N ALA A 149 -2.79 -15.05 7.41
CA ALA A 149 -1.78 -16.02 7.85
C ALA A 149 -0.72 -16.25 6.76
N ASN A 150 -1.15 -16.40 5.50
CA ASN A 150 -0.25 -16.54 4.36
C ASN A 150 0.60 -15.27 4.16
N TYR A 151 0.02 -14.08 4.22
CA TYR A 151 0.76 -12.82 4.17
C TYR A 151 1.87 -12.77 5.21
N ASN A 152 1.57 -13.12 6.47
CA ASN A 152 2.57 -13.16 7.55
C ASN A 152 3.70 -14.17 7.29
N ARG A 153 3.40 -15.26 6.59
CA ARG A 153 4.37 -16.29 6.23
C ARG A 153 5.31 -15.85 5.12
N ILE A 154 4.78 -15.16 4.09
CA ILE A 154 5.55 -14.83 2.88
C ILE A 154 6.32 -13.51 2.99
N ARG A 155 5.96 -12.57 3.85
CA ARG A 155 6.63 -11.25 3.96
C ARG A 155 8.04 -11.29 4.58
N LYS A 156 8.68 -12.46 4.60
CA LYS A 156 10.05 -12.64 5.09
C LYS A 156 11.06 -12.08 4.10
N THR A 157 11.94 -11.19 4.57
CA THR A 157 12.94 -10.50 3.74
C THR A 157 13.97 -11.43 3.12
N ARG A 158 14.26 -12.58 3.74
CA ARG A 158 15.16 -13.62 3.19
C ARG A 158 14.71 -14.19 1.84
N ARG A 159 13.49 -13.92 1.41
CA ARG A 159 12.97 -14.33 0.09
C ARG A 159 13.44 -13.41 -1.04
N PHE A 160 13.91 -12.20 -0.70
CA PHE A 160 14.59 -11.35 -1.68
C PHE A 160 15.97 -11.89 -2.03
N LYS A 161 16.30 -11.83 -3.31
CA LYS A 161 17.60 -12.22 -3.85
C LYS A 161 18.23 -11.03 -4.54
N LEU A 162 19.54 -10.85 -4.35
CA LEU A 162 20.31 -9.81 -5.02
C LEU A 162 21.22 -10.47 -6.05
N ALA A 163 21.07 -10.06 -7.33
CA ALA A 163 22.08 -10.32 -8.36
C ALA A 163 23.19 -9.27 -8.21
N ALA A 164 24.25 -9.68 -7.52
CA ALA A 164 25.31 -8.78 -7.10
C ALA A 164 26.09 -8.18 -8.30
N ASP A 165 26.21 -8.92 -9.38
CA ASP A 165 26.82 -8.51 -10.66
C ASP A 165 26.03 -7.40 -11.39
N LYS A 166 24.71 -7.34 -11.16
CA LYS A 166 23.83 -6.32 -11.75
C LYS A 166 23.68 -5.08 -10.87
N CYS A 167 23.92 -5.20 -9.57
CA CYS A 167 23.70 -4.12 -8.64
C CYS A 167 24.70 -2.98 -8.85
N ILE A 168 24.19 -1.79 -9.19
CA ILE A 168 24.99 -0.58 -9.42
C ILE A 168 25.21 0.26 -8.14
N GLY A 169 24.75 -0.20 -6.97
CA GLY A 169 24.97 0.48 -5.68
C GLY A 169 24.22 1.80 -5.49
N CYS A 170 23.21 2.12 -6.29
CA CYS A 170 22.52 3.42 -6.27
C CYS A 170 21.75 3.75 -4.98
N GLY A 171 21.47 2.78 -4.11
CA GLY A 171 20.80 2.97 -2.82
C GLY A 171 19.30 3.26 -2.88
N LEU A 172 18.68 3.30 -4.07
CA LEU A 172 17.25 3.63 -4.23
C LEU A 172 16.35 2.69 -3.41
N CYS A 173 16.66 1.40 -3.38
CA CYS A 173 15.90 0.39 -2.63
C CYS A 173 15.89 0.67 -1.11
N ALA A 174 16.99 1.15 -0.54
CA ALA A 174 17.08 1.53 0.88
C ALA A 174 16.33 2.84 1.15
N ARG A 175 16.58 3.89 0.35
CA ARG A 175 15.93 5.21 0.54
C ARG A 175 14.40 5.14 0.47
N GLN A 176 13.85 4.28 -0.38
CA GLN A 176 12.41 4.17 -0.60
C GLN A 176 11.73 3.12 0.28
N CYS A 177 12.48 2.35 1.07
CA CYS A 177 11.89 1.35 1.94
C CYS A 177 11.03 2.00 3.04
N PRO A 178 9.70 1.76 3.09
CA PRO A 178 8.85 2.43 4.07
C PRO A 178 9.07 1.96 5.50
N LEU A 179 9.76 0.83 5.68
CA LEU A 179 10.06 0.24 6.97
C LEU A 179 11.54 0.33 7.34
N ASP A 180 12.38 0.98 6.53
CA ASP A 180 13.85 0.96 6.70
C ASP A 180 14.40 -0.46 6.93
N ALA A 181 13.86 -1.41 6.13
CA ALA A 181 14.25 -2.82 6.21
C ALA A 181 15.47 -3.15 5.37
N ILE A 182 16.06 -2.15 4.68
CA ILE A 182 17.19 -2.30 3.79
C ILE A 182 18.24 -1.25 4.15
N GLU A 183 19.46 -1.69 4.41
CA GLU A 183 20.63 -0.83 4.58
C GLU A 183 21.64 -1.06 3.46
N MET A 184 22.40 -0.01 3.13
CA MET A 184 23.50 -0.13 2.18
C MET A 184 24.77 -0.51 2.94
N GLN A 185 25.31 -1.70 2.68
CA GLN A 185 26.57 -2.18 3.25
C GLN A 185 27.55 -2.47 2.11
N GLN A 186 28.72 -1.87 2.14
CA GLN A 186 29.73 -1.99 1.08
C GLN A 186 29.18 -1.74 -0.34
N GLY A 187 28.32 -0.73 -0.47
CA GLY A 187 27.69 -0.34 -1.74
C GLY A 187 26.56 -1.29 -2.22
N ARG A 188 26.09 -2.21 -1.39
CA ARG A 188 25.04 -3.19 -1.73
C ARG A 188 23.90 -3.19 -0.71
N PRO A 189 22.64 -3.45 -1.13
CA PRO A 189 21.52 -3.56 -0.20
C PRO A 189 21.60 -4.86 0.61
N VAL A 190 21.40 -4.70 1.92
CA VAL A 190 21.26 -5.82 2.88
C VAL A 190 19.93 -5.65 3.60
N TRP A 191 19.11 -6.70 3.64
CA TRP A 191 17.86 -6.70 4.39
C TRP A 191 18.15 -6.96 5.87
N VAL A 192 17.96 -5.94 6.71
CA VAL A 192 18.31 -5.94 8.14
C VAL A 192 17.12 -6.31 9.04
N LYS A 193 15.89 -6.33 8.52
CA LYS A 193 14.71 -6.80 9.25
C LYS A 193 14.25 -8.15 8.72
N GLU A 194 13.78 -9.03 9.62
CA GLU A 194 13.29 -10.38 9.23
C GLU A 194 12.06 -10.31 8.31
N LYS A 195 11.20 -9.34 8.53
CA LYS A 195 9.95 -9.15 7.80
C LYS A 195 9.83 -7.72 7.27
N CYS A 196 9.12 -7.56 6.17
CA CYS A 196 8.75 -6.26 5.64
C CYS A 196 7.24 -6.18 5.31
N THR A 197 6.77 -5.03 4.83
CA THR A 197 5.36 -4.90 4.39
C THR A 197 5.08 -5.53 3.02
N LEU A 198 6.10 -6.06 2.36
CA LEU A 198 6.01 -6.74 1.06
C LEU A 198 5.41 -5.87 -0.07
N CYS A 199 5.73 -4.57 -0.06
CA CYS A 199 5.29 -3.63 -1.11
C CYS A 199 5.99 -3.82 -2.45
N LEU A 200 7.05 -4.64 -2.50
CA LEU A 200 7.91 -4.85 -3.65
C LEU A 200 8.52 -3.55 -4.26
N GLY A 201 8.48 -2.43 -3.55
CA GLY A 201 9.02 -1.17 -4.05
C GLY A 201 10.52 -1.25 -4.40
N CYS A 202 11.32 -1.95 -3.59
CA CYS A 202 12.73 -2.20 -3.88
C CYS A 202 12.95 -3.06 -5.12
N PHE A 203 12.04 -3.99 -5.40
CA PHE A 203 12.04 -4.84 -6.58
C PHE A 203 11.63 -4.04 -7.82
N HIS A 204 10.45 -3.42 -7.81
CA HIS A 204 9.88 -2.76 -8.99
C HIS A 204 10.67 -1.55 -9.46
N ARG A 205 11.32 -0.85 -8.55
CA ARG A 205 12.06 0.40 -8.83
C ARG A 205 13.56 0.21 -8.97
N CYS A 206 14.06 -1.02 -8.90
CA CYS A 206 15.47 -1.27 -9.14
C CYS A 206 15.80 -1.02 -10.62
N PRO A 207 16.58 0.03 -10.98
CA PRO A 207 16.83 0.37 -12.37
C PRO A 207 17.67 -0.67 -13.10
N ALA A 208 18.46 -1.45 -12.34
CA ALA A 208 19.30 -2.51 -12.87
C ALA A 208 18.62 -3.90 -12.87
N GLY A 209 17.37 -4.01 -12.38
CA GLY A 209 16.71 -5.31 -12.21
C GLY A 209 17.52 -6.29 -11.35
N ALA A 210 18.26 -5.76 -10.36
CA ALA A 210 19.17 -6.56 -9.55
C ALA A 210 18.48 -7.26 -8.37
N ILE A 211 17.24 -6.88 -8.02
CA ILE A 211 16.50 -7.44 -6.90
C ILE A 211 15.41 -8.35 -7.44
N ASP A 212 15.38 -9.59 -7.00
CA ASP A 212 14.32 -10.54 -7.28
C ASP A 212 13.57 -10.93 -6.01
N TYR A 213 12.30 -11.27 -6.15
CA TYR A 213 11.48 -11.87 -5.13
C TYR A 213 10.71 -13.05 -5.73
N ASP A 214 11.01 -14.26 -5.24
CA ASP A 214 10.36 -15.51 -5.67
C ASP A 214 10.31 -15.72 -7.20
N GLY A 215 11.33 -15.29 -7.93
CA GLY A 215 11.40 -15.41 -9.38
C GLY A 215 10.50 -14.45 -10.15
N GLY A 216 10.02 -13.40 -9.50
CA GLY A 216 9.11 -12.40 -10.10
C GLY A 216 9.74 -11.62 -11.26
N LEU A 217 11.07 -11.45 -11.32
CA LEU A 217 11.75 -10.75 -12.42
C LEU A 217 11.42 -11.32 -13.81
N ARG A 218 11.16 -12.62 -13.91
CA ARG A 218 10.74 -13.25 -15.18
C ARG A 218 9.46 -12.63 -15.74
N ASN A 219 8.56 -12.20 -14.87
CA ASN A 219 7.26 -11.59 -15.21
C ASN A 219 7.35 -10.07 -15.38
N GLY A 220 8.47 -9.43 -15.01
CA GLY A 220 8.74 -8.02 -15.20
C GLY A 220 8.56 -7.17 -13.95
N GLN A 221 9.02 -5.95 -14.06
CA GLN A 221 8.82 -4.88 -13.09
C GLN A 221 7.68 -3.98 -13.57
N TYR A 222 7.01 -3.30 -12.65
CA TYR A 222 5.96 -2.35 -12.96
C TYR A 222 6.07 -1.13 -12.03
N VAL A 223 6.09 0.04 -12.64
CA VAL A 223 5.98 1.33 -11.93
C VAL A 223 4.95 2.16 -12.67
N TYR A 224 4.00 2.72 -11.95
CA TYR A 224 3.03 3.64 -12.50
C TYR A 224 3.75 4.96 -12.85
N ASP A 225 3.78 5.33 -14.13
CA ASP A 225 4.64 6.40 -14.66
C ASP A 225 4.17 7.81 -14.32
N LYS A 226 2.87 7.96 -13.96
CA LYS A 226 2.30 9.26 -13.57
C LYS A 226 2.61 9.67 -12.12
N VAL A 227 3.19 8.78 -11.32
CA VAL A 227 3.64 9.10 -9.97
C VAL A 227 5.10 9.53 -10.02
N LYS A 228 5.34 10.82 -9.83
CA LYS A 228 6.69 11.31 -9.54
C LYS A 228 7.07 10.84 -8.13
N LEU A 229 8.18 10.13 -8.05
CA LEU A 229 8.79 9.81 -6.77
C LEU A 229 9.63 11.01 -6.39
N ASP A 230 9.43 11.51 -5.18
CA ASP A 230 10.37 12.45 -4.60
C ASP A 230 11.72 11.74 -4.47
N ASP A 231 12.76 12.31 -5.09
CA ASP A 231 14.13 11.77 -5.12
C ASP A 231 14.77 11.75 -3.72
#